data_fb013071fb12869f55742b0076f1ddae
#
_entry.id   fb013071fb12869f55742b0076f1ddae
#
_cell.length_a   1.000
_cell.length_b   1.000
_cell.length_c   1.000
_cell.angle_alpha   90.00
_cell.angle_beta   90.00
_cell.angle_gamma   90.00
#
_symmetry.space_group_name_H-M   'P 1'
#
loop_
_entity.id
_entity.type
_entity.pdbx_description
1 polymer ?
#
loop_
_entity_poly.entity_id
_entity_poly.type
_entity_poly.pdbx_seq_one_letter_code
_entity_poly.pdbx_strand_id
1 'polypeptide(L)'
;LVEREEFPRYHIGESLIPSTYSALDRLGLLPRLKASAFPAKYSVRFVAPSGEESDPFYFSETIEGDRARTWQVERSTFDRMCLDNAREQGVEVQSATTVTEVLFDKERAVGVRARRADGRVVDIAARVVADASGHATVIGHQLGLRRPIPGLAKGSCWSYYKGGRRAPGIDGGETTVFMLPGRRWFWYIPLPDDIVSVGIVAPPEYLFGGTADLDAVFLREVES
;
A
#
# COMPACT_ATOMS: atom_id res chain seq x y z
N LEU A 1 18.58 -7.33 -4.30
CA LEU A 1 17.39 -6.47 -4.43
C LEU A 1 17.83 -5.09 -4.89
N VAL A 2 17.14 -4.52 -5.88
CA VAL A 2 17.39 -3.16 -6.38
C VAL A 2 16.17 -2.30 -6.07
N GLU A 3 16.39 -1.16 -5.42
CA GLU A 3 15.33 -0.23 -5.01
C GLU A 3 15.71 1.20 -5.43
N ARG A 4 14.77 1.89 -6.10
CA ARG A 4 15.00 3.24 -6.63
C ARG A 4 15.09 4.32 -5.56
N GLU A 5 14.42 4.11 -4.42
CA GLU A 5 14.32 5.10 -3.34
C GLU A 5 15.22 4.73 -2.16
N GLU A 6 15.50 5.69 -1.31
CA GLU A 6 16.10 5.48 0.01
C GLU A 6 15.01 5.38 1.07
N PHE A 7 15.19 4.48 2.04
CA PHE A 7 14.25 4.25 3.12
C PHE A 7 14.70 4.95 4.42
N PRO A 8 13.76 5.44 5.25
CA PRO A 8 12.30 5.35 5.10
C PRO A 8 11.77 6.26 3.99
N ARG A 9 10.72 5.83 3.29
CA ARG A 9 10.05 6.61 2.26
C ARG A 9 8.54 6.60 2.43
N TYR A 10 7.88 7.64 1.96
CA TYR A 10 6.42 7.71 1.94
C TYR A 10 5.83 6.73 0.90
N HIS A 11 4.74 6.07 1.27
CA HIS A 11 3.91 5.30 0.35
C HIS A 11 2.48 5.19 0.90
N ILE A 12 1.48 5.14 0.03
CA ILE A 12 0.10 4.84 0.40
C ILE A 12 -0.16 3.32 0.40
N GLY A 13 -1.22 2.87 1.09
CA GLY A 13 -1.59 1.46 1.22
C GLY A 13 -1.26 0.93 2.62
N GLU A 14 -1.95 1.47 3.61
CA GLU A 14 -1.64 1.37 5.04
C GLU A 14 -2.44 0.27 5.74
N SER A 15 -3.53 -0.19 5.13
CA SER A 15 -4.41 -1.19 5.72
C SER A 15 -4.10 -2.57 5.17
N LEU A 16 -3.45 -3.41 5.96
CA LEU A 16 -3.18 -4.80 5.61
C LEU A 16 -4.47 -5.64 5.68
N ILE A 17 -4.51 -6.73 4.95
CA ILE A 17 -5.59 -7.70 4.96
C ILE A 17 -5.12 -9.01 5.61
N PRO A 18 -6.02 -9.83 6.18
CA PRO A 18 -5.63 -11.07 6.89
C PRO A 18 -4.78 -12.04 6.07
N SER A 19 -4.98 -12.10 4.75
CA SER A 19 -4.18 -12.98 3.88
C SER A 19 -2.68 -12.67 3.89
N THR A 20 -2.27 -11.45 4.28
CA THR A 20 -0.86 -11.07 4.43
C THR A 20 -0.19 -11.75 5.62
N TYR A 21 -0.97 -12.22 6.61
CA TYR A 21 -0.44 -12.84 7.83
C TYR A 21 0.51 -14.01 7.52
N SER A 22 0.09 -14.92 6.64
CA SER A 22 0.90 -16.10 6.30
C SER A 22 2.20 -15.73 5.57
N ALA A 23 2.20 -14.68 4.77
CA ALA A 23 3.42 -14.19 4.12
C ALA A 23 4.37 -13.56 5.15
N LEU A 24 3.85 -12.77 6.06
CA LEU A 24 4.62 -12.12 7.14
C LEU A 24 5.19 -13.14 8.14
N ASP A 25 4.45 -14.22 8.42
CA ASP A 25 4.91 -15.34 9.23
C ASP A 25 6.11 -16.05 8.57
N ARG A 26 5.97 -16.42 7.30
CA ARG A 26 7.06 -17.04 6.52
C ARG A 26 8.31 -16.18 6.42
N LEU A 27 8.16 -14.85 6.46
CA LEU A 27 9.26 -13.89 6.47
C LEU A 27 9.84 -13.66 7.87
N GLY A 28 9.25 -14.23 8.93
CA GLY A 28 9.68 -14.02 10.31
C GLY A 28 9.37 -12.63 10.85
N LEU A 29 8.44 -11.89 10.24
CA LEU A 29 8.10 -10.49 10.61
C LEU A 29 7.04 -10.38 11.70
N LEU A 30 6.27 -11.45 11.99
CA LEU A 30 5.18 -11.38 12.98
C LEU A 30 5.63 -10.93 14.37
N PRO A 31 6.78 -11.36 14.94
CA PRO A 31 7.21 -10.87 16.23
C PRO A 31 7.42 -9.35 16.26
N ARG A 32 7.99 -8.78 15.20
CA ARG A 32 8.19 -7.32 15.07
C ARG A 32 6.88 -6.57 14.94
N LEU A 33 5.94 -7.09 14.15
CA LEU A 33 4.61 -6.50 14.00
C LEU A 33 3.82 -6.54 15.31
N LYS A 34 3.87 -7.67 16.02
CA LYS A 34 3.22 -7.82 17.34
C LYS A 34 3.79 -6.88 18.40
N ALA A 35 5.07 -6.52 18.30
CA ALA A 35 5.75 -5.59 19.19
C ALA A 35 5.71 -4.12 18.74
N SER A 36 5.17 -3.84 17.56
CA SER A 36 5.11 -2.49 16.99
C SER A 36 3.98 -1.66 17.61
N ALA A 37 4.03 -0.34 17.38
CA ALA A 37 2.94 0.58 17.69
C ALA A 37 1.79 0.56 16.65
N PHE A 38 1.86 -0.29 15.65
CA PHE A 38 0.83 -0.38 14.62
C PHE A 38 -0.50 -0.85 15.21
N PRO A 39 -1.62 -0.12 14.99
CA PRO A 39 -2.92 -0.56 15.44
C PRO A 39 -3.26 -1.96 14.90
N ALA A 40 -3.64 -2.86 15.80
CA ALA A 40 -4.14 -4.17 15.41
C ALA A 40 -5.53 -4.02 14.78
N LYS A 41 -5.74 -4.68 13.65
CA LYS A 41 -6.98 -4.63 12.89
C LYS A 41 -7.66 -6.00 12.92
N TYR A 42 -8.91 -6.02 13.36
CA TYR A 42 -9.72 -7.23 13.48
C TYR A 42 -10.96 -7.21 12.59
N SER A 43 -11.34 -6.03 12.10
CA SER A 43 -12.60 -5.81 11.39
C SER A 43 -12.51 -4.74 10.30
N VAL A 44 -13.57 -4.65 9.55
CA VAL A 44 -13.90 -3.55 8.64
C VAL A 44 -15.34 -3.16 8.89
N ARG A 45 -15.64 -1.87 8.89
CA ARG A 45 -16.99 -1.31 8.97
C ARG A 45 -17.33 -0.55 7.69
N PHE A 46 -18.58 -0.59 7.31
CA PHE A 46 -19.11 0.16 6.18
C PHE A 46 -20.13 1.18 6.66
N VAL A 47 -20.11 2.35 6.05
CA VAL A 47 -21.11 3.40 6.26
C VAL A 47 -21.81 3.64 4.93
N ALA A 48 -23.13 3.50 4.93
CA ALA A 48 -23.95 3.72 3.75
C ALA A 48 -24.05 5.23 3.42
N PRO A 49 -24.47 5.61 2.19
CA PRO A 49 -24.72 7.02 1.85
C PRO A 49 -25.79 7.71 2.72
N SER A 50 -26.65 6.92 3.38
CA SER A 50 -27.63 7.41 4.35
C SER A 50 -27.03 7.81 5.71
N GLY A 51 -25.75 7.49 5.94
CA GLY A 51 -25.09 7.60 7.25
C GLY A 51 -25.32 6.39 8.16
N GLU A 52 -26.04 5.37 7.72
CA GLU A 52 -26.22 4.13 8.46
C GLU A 52 -24.93 3.32 8.50
N GLU A 53 -24.49 2.95 9.71
CA GLU A 53 -23.30 2.13 9.94
C GLU A 53 -23.67 0.66 9.98
N SER A 54 -22.89 -0.20 9.31
CA SER A 54 -22.99 -1.65 9.49
C SER A 54 -22.44 -2.07 10.86
N ASP A 55 -22.78 -3.27 11.31
CA ASP A 55 -21.98 -3.95 12.31
C ASP A 55 -20.55 -4.17 11.79
N PRO A 56 -19.55 -4.23 12.67
CA PRO A 56 -18.19 -4.59 12.26
C PRO A 56 -18.17 -5.98 11.63
N PHE A 57 -17.61 -6.11 10.45
CA PHE A 57 -17.30 -7.39 9.85
C PHE A 57 -15.99 -7.92 10.44
N TYR A 58 -16.07 -8.80 11.42
CA TYR A 58 -14.91 -9.40 12.06
C TYR A 58 -14.29 -10.50 11.22
N PHE A 59 -12.99 -10.45 11.03
CA PHE A 59 -12.27 -11.46 10.27
C PHE A 59 -12.35 -12.85 10.94
N SER A 60 -12.53 -12.90 12.26
CA SER A 60 -12.70 -14.14 13.03
C SER A 60 -13.98 -14.90 12.71
N GLU A 61 -14.97 -14.30 12.04
CA GLU A 61 -16.17 -14.97 11.57
C GLU A 61 -15.90 -16.00 10.46
N THR A 62 -14.78 -15.80 9.73
CA THR A 62 -14.40 -16.63 8.58
C THR A 62 -12.98 -17.18 8.65
N ILE A 63 -12.14 -16.68 9.55
CA ILE A 63 -10.72 -17.04 9.68
C ILE A 63 -10.43 -17.41 11.12
N GLU A 64 -9.92 -18.61 11.34
CA GLU A 64 -9.62 -19.10 12.68
C GLU A 64 -8.25 -18.62 13.21
N GLY A 65 -8.18 -18.40 14.52
CA GLY A 65 -6.97 -18.13 15.28
C GLY A 65 -6.31 -16.79 14.97
N ASP A 66 -5.01 -16.70 15.23
CA ASP A 66 -4.22 -15.48 15.10
C ASP A 66 -4.25 -14.85 13.69
N ARG A 67 -4.55 -15.64 12.67
CA ARG A 67 -4.66 -15.18 11.28
C ARG A 67 -5.85 -14.25 11.02
N ALA A 68 -6.81 -14.22 11.94
CA ALA A 68 -7.93 -13.27 11.92
C ALA A 68 -7.50 -11.85 12.34
N ARG A 69 -6.23 -11.64 12.66
CA ARG A 69 -5.68 -10.32 12.98
C ARG A 69 -4.72 -9.86 11.90
N THR A 70 -4.76 -8.57 11.59
CA THR A 70 -3.80 -7.88 10.78
C THR A 70 -3.45 -6.52 11.40
N TRP A 71 -2.87 -5.58 10.65
CA TRP A 71 -2.41 -4.29 11.16
C TRP A 71 -2.73 -3.15 10.23
N GLN A 72 -2.88 -1.96 10.80
CA GLN A 72 -2.80 -0.69 10.11
C GLN A 72 -1.35 -0.19 10.23
N VAL A 73 -0.67 -0.07 9.09
CA VAL A 73 0.78 0.20 9.11
C VAL A 73 1.11 1.58 8.57
N GLU A 74 1.96 2.30 9.28
CA GLU A 74 2.65 3.44 8.71
C GLU A 74 3.71 2.91 7.74
N ARG A 75 3.51 3.17 6.44
CA ARG A 75 4.25 2.51 5.36
C ARG A 75 5.74 2.80 5.36
N SER A 76 6.17 3.98 5.78
CA SER A 76 7.60 4.30 5.85
C SER A 76 8.32 3.38 6.84
N THR A 77 7.71 3.14 8.00
CA THR A 77 8.22 2.26 9.05
C THR A 77 8.08 0.78 8.67
N PHE A 78 6.92 0.38 8.15
CA PHE A 78 6.68 -1.00 7.76
C PHE A 78 7.57 -1.45 6.59
N ASP A 79 7.66 -0.63 5.55
CA ASP A 79 8.49 -0.94 4.38
C ASP A 79 9.98 -0.99 4.76
N ARG A 80 10.44 -0.10 5.67
CA ARG A 80 11.78 -0.17 6.25
C ARG A 80 12.01 -1.45 7.03
N MET A 81 11.04 -1.87 7.88
CA MET A 81 11.10 -3.13 8.63
C MET A 81 11.27 -4.33 7.68
N CYS A 82 10.53 -4.35 6.57
CA CYS A 82 10.64 -5.40 5.55
C CYS A 82 12.02 -5.40 4.87
N LEU A 83 12.54 -4.22 4.52
CA LEU A 83 13.84 -4.09 3.87
C LEU A 83 14.99 -4.50 4.78
N ASP A 84 14.94 -4.10 6.05
CA ASP A 84 15.96 -4.47 7.03
C ASP A 84 15.92 -5.97 7.33
N ASN A 85 14.72 -6.57 7.39
CA ASN A 85 14.60 -8.03 7.47
C ASN A 85 15.24 -8.74 6.27
N ALA A 86 15.06 -8.23 5.06
CA ALA A 86 15.72 -8.80 3.88
C ALA A 86 17.25 -8.75 4.00
N ARG A 87 17.81 -7.63 4.49
CA ARG A 87 19.26 -7.49 4.74
C ARG A 87 19.76 -8.50 5.78
N GLU A 88 19.03 -8.66 6.87
CA GLU A 88 19.36 -9.63 7.94
C GLU A 88 19.35 -11.08 7.44
N GLN A 89 18.51 -11.37 6.44
CA GLN A 89 18.49 -12.67 5.76
C GLN A 89 19.57 -12.80 4.67
N GLY A 90 20.52 -11.84 4.58
CA GLY A 90 21.66 -11.89 3.66
C GLY A 90 21.36 -11.37 2.24
N VAL A 91 20.23 -10.70 2.03
CA VAL A 91 19.94 -10.09 0.73
C VAL A 91 20.79 -8.83 0.55
N GLU A 92 21.60 -8.80 -0.52
CA GLU A 92 22.25 -7.56 -0.95
C GLU A 92 21.20 -6.55 -1.46
N VAL A 93 21.15 -5.38 -0.83
CA VAL A 93 20.20 -4.32 -1.17
C VAL A 93 20.94 -3.12 -1.74
N GLN A 94 20.63 -2.76 -2.97
CA GLN A 94 21.13 -1.56 -3.66
C GLN A 94 19.99 -0.52 -3.69
N SER A 95 20.00 0.41 -2.73
CA SER A 95 19.08 1.55 -2.67
C SER A 95 19.53 2.67 -3.62
N ALA A 96 18.66 3.66 -3.84
CA ALA A 96 18.89 4.79 -4.76
C ALA A 96 19.35 4.32 -6.17
N THR A 97 18.85 3.16 -6.61
CA THR A 97 19.24 2.51 -7.85
C THR A 97 17.99 2.16 -8.65
N THR A 98 17.80 2.80 -9.79
CA THR A 98 16.62 2.65 -10.63
C THR A 98 16.87 1.65 -11.73
N VAL A 99 16.11 0.56 -11.77
CA VAL A 99 16.09 -0.35 -12.92
C VAL A 99 15.43 0.36 -14.09
N THR A 100 16.15 0.46 -15.20
CA THR A 100 15.68 1.13 -16.42
C THR A 100 15.27 0.14 -17.51
N GLU A 101 15.81 -1.08 -17.46
CA GLU A 101 15.59 -2.11 -18.47
C GLU A 101 15.83 -3.50 -17.90
N VAL A 102 15.04 -4.48 -18.34
CA VAL A 102 15.34 -5.91 -18.13
C VAL A 102 16.10 -6.43 -19.35
N LEU A 103 17.25 -7.05 -19.12
CA LEU A 103 18.13 -7.57 -20.18
C LEU A 103 17.68 -8.98 -20.55
N PHE A 104 17.54 -9.24 -21.85
CA PHE A 104 17.13 -10.52 -22.39
C PHE A 104 18.23 -11.13 -23.29
N ASP A 105 18.42 -12.43 -23.16
CA ASP A 105 19.05 -13.27 -24.17
C ASP A 105 17.93 -14.11 -24.80
N LYS A 106 17.54 -13.76 -26.02
CA LYS A 106 16.34 -14.27 -26.69
C LYS A 106 15.08 -14.02 -25.83
N GLU A 107 14.44 -15.07 -25.34
CA GLU A 107 13.24 -15.02 -24.50
C GLU A 107 13.52 -15.08 -22.99
N ARG A 108 14.79 -15.27 -22.60
CA ARG A 108 15.17 -15.42 -21.21
C ARG A 108 15.68 -14.11 -20.63
N ALA A 109 15.11 -13.67 -19.52
CA ALA A 109 15.67 -12.59 -18.71
C ALA A 109 17.02 -13.06 -18.08
N VAL A 110 18.07 -12.28 -18.31
CA VAL A 110 19.45 -12.60 -17.85
C VAL A 110 19.99 -11.57 -16.87
N GLY A 111 19.24 -10.50 -16.61
CA GLY A 111 19.64 -9.45 -15.69
C GLY A 111 18.84 -8.19 -15.88
N VAL A 112 19.34 -7.12 -15.28
CA VAL A 112 18.75 -5.78 -15.38
C VAL A 112 19.83 -4.74 -15.66
N ARG A 113 19.46 -3.68 -16.38
CA ARG A 113 20.21 -2.44 -16.46
C ARG A 113 19.68 -1.47 -15.43
N ALA A 114 20.56 -0.91 -14.63
CA ALA A 114 20.19 -0.01 -13.55
C ALA A 114 21.04 1.25 -13.56
N ARG A 115 20.45 2.36 -13.16
CA ARG A 115 21.11 3.65 -12.98
C ARG A 115 21.20 3.95 -11.48
N ARG A 116 22.41 4.16 -11.00
CA ARG A 116 22.72 4.53 -9.63
C ARG A 116 22.49 6.02 -9.38
N ALA A 117 22.47 6.43 -8.09
CA ALA A 117 22.30 7.82 -7.69
C ALA A 117 23.35 8.78 -8.30
N ASP A 118 24.58 8.31 -8.51
CA ASP A 118 25.66 9.07 -9.12
C ASP A 118 25.57 9.16 -10.66
N GLY A 119 24.48 8.64 -11.25
CA GLY A 119 24.21 8.63 -12.68
C GLY A 119 24.87 7.49 -13.45
N ARG A 120 25.76 6.70 -12.83
CA ARG A 120 26.39 5.55 -13.51
C ARG A 120 25.34 4.50 -13.85
N VAL A 121 25.45 3.98 -15.08
CA VAL A 121 24.64 2.86 -15.56
C VAL A 121 25.44 1.58 -15.42
N VAL A 122 24.84 0.55 -14.85
CA VAL A 122 25.44 -0.76 -14.61
C VAL A 122 24.48 -1.87 -15.06
N ASP A 123 25.06 -2.94 -15.59
CA ASP A 123 24.30 -4.17 -15.87
C ASP A 123 24.53 -5.16 -14.72
N ILE A 124 23.46 -5.69 -14.17
CA ILE A 124 23.46 -6.64 -13.06
C ILE A 124 22.92 -7.96 -13.60
N ALA A 125 23.82 -8.96 -13.70
CA ALA A 125 23.44 -10.28 -14.17
C ALA A 125 22.63 -11.05 -13.12
N ALA A 126 21.61 -11.78 -13.56
CA ALA A 126 20.77 -12.59 -12.69
C ALA A 126 20.25 -13.84 -13.42
N ARG A 127 20.08 -14.94 -12.69
CA ARG A 127 19.45 -16.16 -13.20
C ARG A 127 17.93 -16.03 -13.33
N VAL A 128 17.34 -15.20 -12.49
CA VAL A 128 15.89 -14.88 -12.44
C VAL A 128 15.76 -13.40 -12.14
N VAL A 129 14.83 -12.75 -12.81
CA VAL A 129 14.42 -11.36 -12.53
C VAL A 129 12.98 -11.39 -12.05
N ALA A 130 12.74 -10.90 -10.83
CA ALA A 130 11.42 -10.73 -10.27
C ALA A 130 11.05 -9.24 -10.28
N ASP A 131 9.99 -8.88 -11.01
CA ASP A 131 9.49 -7.52 -11.08
C ASP A 131 8.52 -7.24 -9.93
N ALA A 132 9.00 -6.53 -8.93
CA ALA A 132 8.23 -6.02 -7.80
C ALA A 132 8.10 -4.48 -7.85
N SER A 133 8.20 -3.87 -9.02
CA SER A 133 8.20 -2.41 -9.23
C SER A 133 6.84 -1.73 -9.04
N GLY A 134 5.82 -2.46 -8.59
CA GLY A 134 4.48 -1.92 -8.32
C GLY A 134 3.84 -1.32 -9.58
N HIS A 135 3.38 -0.09 -9.51
CA HIS A 135 2.73 0.59 -10.64
C HIS A 135 3.65 0.80 -11.86
N ALA A 136 4.97 0.82 -11.67
CA ALA A 136 5.91 0.94 -12.78
C ALA A 136 5.87 -0.27 -13.72
N THR A 137 5.61 -1.48 -13.17
CA THR A 137 5.47 -2.72 -13.96
C THR A 137 6.52 -2.80 -15.06
N VAL A 138 7.81 -2.74 -14.69
CA VAL A 138 8.94 -2.59 -15.65
C VAL A 138 8.92 -3.65 -16.75
N ILE A 139 8.78 -4.93 -16.39
CA ILE A 139 8.65 -6.03 -17.35
C ILE A 139 7.38 -5.87 -18.18
N GLY A 140 6.25 -5.62 -17.50
CA GLY A 140 4.95 -5.47 -18.16
C GLY A 140 4.92 -4.33 -19.18
N HIS A 141 5.59 -3.22 -18.86
CA HIS A 141 5.73 -2.08 -19.75
C HIS A 141 6.67 -2.40 -20.93
N GLN A 142 7.87 -2.93 -20.63
CA GLN A 142 8.89 -3.24 -21.64
C GLN A 142 8.38 -4.26 -22.68
N LEU A 143 7.58 -5.24 -22.26
CA LEU A 143 7.05 -6.29 -23.14
C LEU A 143 5.64 -5.97 -23.70
N GLY A 144 5.10 -4.79 -23.44
CA GLY A 144 3.78 -4.39 -23.93
C GLY A 144 2.63 -5.25 -23.38
N LEU A 145 2.78 -5.80 -22.14
CA LEU A 145 1.80 -6.71 -21.54
C LEU A 145 0.68 -5.99 -20.78
N ARG A 146 0.83 -4.68 -20.53
CA ARG A 146 -0.18 -3.91 -19.80
C ARG A 146 -1.45 -3.78 -20.63
N ARG A 147 -2.58 -4.13 -20.00
CA ARG A 147 -3.91 -3.97 -20.60
C ARG A 147 -4.77 -3.15 -19.64
N PRO A 148 -5.30 -1.99 -20.08
CA PRO A 148 -6.28 -1.25 -19.28
C PRO A 148 -7.58 -2.06 -19.22
N ILE A 149 -8.21 -2.07 -18.04
CA ILE A 149 -9.55 -2.66 -17.86
C ILE A 149 -10.56 -1.52 -18.01
N PRO A 150 -11.44 -1.54 -19.01
CA PRO A 150 -12.44 -0.49 -19.21
C PRO A 150 -13.30 -0.29 -17.94
N GLY A 151 -13.50 0.96 -17.55
CA GLY A 151 -14.32 1.35 -16.39
C GLY A 151 -13.70 1.07 -15.01
N LEU A 152 -12.46 0.54 -14.95
CA LEU A 152 -11.76 0.29 -13.68
C LEU A 152 -10.78 1.40 -13.28
N ALA A 153 -10.59 2.42 -14.12
CA ALA A 153 -9.74 3.55 -13.77
C ALA A 153 -10.26 4.25 -12.53
N LYS A 154 -9.40 4.40 -11.51
CA LYS A 154 -9.67 5.11 -10.27
C LYS A 154 -8.50 6.02 -9.94
N GLY A 155 -8.82 7.18 -9.37
CA GLY A 155 -7.88 8.07 -8.72
C GLY A 155 -8.18 8.15 -7.23
N SER A 156 -7.25 8.66 -6.48
CA SER A 156 -7.44 8.93 -5.06
C SER A 156 -6.78 10.24 -4.65
N CYS A 157 -7.39 10.89 -3.67
CA CYS A 157 -6.85 12.04 -2.98
C CYS A 157 -7.01 11.81 -1.48
N TRP A 158 -5.99 12.14 -0.67
CA TRP A 158 -6.02 11.83 0.76
C TRP A 158 -5.18 12.80 1.57
N SER A 159 -5.44 12.79 2.89
CA SER A 159 -4.67 13.54 3.88
C SER A 159 -4.63 12.79 5.22
N TYR A 160 -3.85 13.31 6.15
CA TYR A 160 -3.69 12.78 7.50
C TYR A 160 -4.19 13.79 8.52
N TYR A 161 -4.89 13.29 9.54
CA TYR A 161 -5.45 14.09 10.61
C TYR A 161 -5.03 13.54 11.97
N LYS A 162 -4.90 14.41 12.96
CA LYS A 162 -4.75 14.04 14.38
C LYS A 162 -6.07 14.15 15.13
N GLY A 163 -6.23 13.35 16.19
CA GLY A 163 -7.41 13.41 17.04
C GLY A 163 -8.66 12.83 16.40
N GLY A 164 -8.51 12.02 15.34
CA GLY A 164 -9.63 11.36 14.70
C GLY A 164 -10.30 10.36 15.64
N ARG A 165 -11.64 10.23 15.54
CA ARG A 165 -12.43 9.29 16.35
C ARG A 165 -11.92 7.86 16.15
N ARG A 166 -11.75 7.12 17.26
CA ARG A 166 -11.47 5.69 17.26
C ARG A 166 -12.54 4.96 18.04
N ALA A 167 -12.96 3.81 17.56
CA ALA A 167 -13.83 2.93 18.31
C ALA A 167 -13.09 2.37 19.54
N PRO A 168 -13.79 2.01 20.63
CA PRO A 168 -13.17 1.44 21.81
C PRO A 168 -12.75 -0.03 21.59
N GLY A 169 -11.82 -0.50 22.41
CA GLY A 169 -11.44 -1.91 22.47
C GLY A 169 -10.77 -2.41 21.19
N ILE A 170 -11.16 -3.59 20.72
CA ILE A 170 -10.56 -4.24 19.54
C ILE A 170 -10.87 -3.52 18.23
N ASP A 171 -11.92 -2.70 18.20
CA ASP A 171 -12.32 -1.96 17.02
C ASP A 171 -11.53 -0.67 16.81
N GLY A 172 -10.65 -0.31 17.75
CA GLY A 172 -9.82 0.89 17.66
C GLY A 172 -8.87 0.93 16.45
N GLY A 173 -8.63 -0.20 15.81
CA GLY A 173 -7.85 -0.33 14.58
C GLY A 173 -8.67 -0.73 13.35
N GLU A 174 -10.00 -0.70 13.40
CA GLU A 174 -10.81 -1.06 12.24
C GLU A 174 -10.63 -0.07 11.08
N THR A 175 -10.78 -0.56 9.87
CA THR A 175 -10.92 0.31 8.69
C THR A 175 -12.40 0.64 8.53
N THR A 176 -12.75 1.92 8.47
CA THR A 176 -14.10 2.35 8.08
C THR A 176 -14.10 2.75 6.60
N VAL A 177 -15.07 2.24 5.86
CA VAL A 177 -15.29 2.56 4.45
C VAL A 177 -16.63 3.27 4.31
N PHE A 178 -16.60 4.55 3.92
CA PHE A 178 -17.80 5.32 3.63
C PHE A 178 -18.14 5.16 2.17
N MET A 179 -19.28 4.56 1.89
CA MET A 179 -19.78 4.36 0.54
C MET A 179 -20.47 5.62 0.05
N LEU A 180 -20.11 6.07 -1.14
CA LEU A 180 -20.70 7.26 -1.77
C LEU A 180 -21.38 6.90 -3.10
N PRO A 181 -22.36 7.68 -3.56
CA PRO A 181 -22.94 7.50 -4.88
C PRO A 181 -21.90 7.57 -6.01
N GLY A 182 -22.16 6.90 -7.15
CA GLY A 182 -21.30 7.00 -8.34
C GLY A 182 -20.00 6.21 -8.26
N ARG A 183 -19.97 5.10 -7.54
CA ARG A 183 -18.81 4.22 -7.37
C ARG A 183 -17.62 4.93 -6.72
N ARG A 184 -17.89 5.75 -5.73
CA ARG A 184 -16.91 6.47 -4.91
C ARG A 184 -16.96 5.94 -3.50
N TRP A 185 -15.86 6.08 -2.76
CA TRP A 185 -15.80 5.76 -1.33
C TRP A 185 -14.68 6.50 -0.65
N PHE A 186 -14.84 6.79 0.66
CA PHE A 186 -13.74 7.17 1.52
C PHE A 186 -13.21 5.96 2.28
N TRP A 187 -11.92 5.99 2.55
CA TRP A 187 -11.34 5.19 3.63
C TRP A 187 -11.07 6.06 4.85
N TYR A 188 -11.15 5.45 6.01
CA TYR A 188 -10.73 6.00 7.29
C TYR A 188 -9.91 4.93 7.99
N ILE A 189 -8.60 5.18 8.17
CA ILE A 189 -7.63 4.20 8.64
C ILE A 189 -6.89 4.76 9.84
N PRO A 190 -7.12 4.23 11.07
CA PRO A 190 -6.35 4.61 12.25
C PRO A 190 -4.88 4.18 12.13
N LEU A 191 -3.96 5.09 12.35
CA LEU A 191 -2.51 4.87 12.32
C LEU A 191 -1.91 5.14 13.72
N PRO A 192 -0.61 4.86 13.95
CA PRO A 192 0.07 5.25 15.18
C PRO A 192 -0.01 6.76 15.46
N ASP A 193 0.38 7.19 16.67
CA ASP A 193 0.54 8.59 17.08
C ASP A 193 -0.73 9.46 16.93
N ASP A 194 -1.89 8.84 17.18
CA ASP A 194 -3.20 9.49 17.07
C ASP A 194 -3.51 10.05 15.67
N ILE A 195 -2.86 9.50 14.65
CA ILE A 195 -3.08 9.86 13.25
C ILE A 195 -4.16 8.97 12.64
N VAL A 196 -4.97 9.54 11.78
CA VAL A 196 -5.87 8.82 10.88
C VAL A 196 -5.55 9.20 9.43
N SER A 197 -5.51 8.20 8.56
CA SER A 197 -5.46 8.39 7.11
C SER A 197 -6.88 8.43 6.58
N VAL A 198 -7.22 9.49 5.88
CA VAL A 198 -8.54 9.68 5.25
C VAL A 198 -8.34 9.98 3.77
N GLY A 199 -9.03 9.28 2.91
CA GLY A 199 -8.92 9.54 1.49
C GLY A 199 -10.10 9.05 0.68
N ILE A 200 -10.34 9.72 -0.44
CA ILE A 200 -11.39 9.39 -1.39
C ILE A 200 -10.84 8.65 -2.58
N VAL A 201 -11.58 7.66 -3.04
CA VAL A 201 -11.37 6.97 -4.32
C VAL A 201 -12.57 7.24 -5.21
N ALA A 202 -12.29 7.72 -6.42
CA ALA A 202 -13.33 8.03 -7.42
C ALA A 202 -12.79 7.88 -8.85
N PRO A 203 -13.64 7.96 -9.89
CA PRO A 203 -13.17 8.11 -11.25
C PRO A 203 -12.24 9.32 -11.41
N PRO A 204 -11.11 9.21 -12.15
CA PRO A 204 -10.14 10.31 -12.27
C PRO A 204 -10.75 11.60 -12.86
N GLU A 205 -11.64 11.49 -13.81
CA GLU A 205 -12.35 12.61 -14.41
C GLU A 205 -13.23 13.37 -13.42
N TYR A 206 -13.77 12.66 -12.40
CA TYR A 206 -14.54 13.27 -11.32
C TYR A 206 -13.65 14.07 -10.37
N LEU A 207 -12.52 13.46 -9.94
CA LEU A 207 -11.62 14.12 -8.98
C LEU A 207 -10.83 15.26 -9.63
N PHE A 208 -10.30 15.06 -10.83
CA PHE A 208 -9.26 15.90 -11.41
C PHE A 208 -9.70 16.64 -12.67
N GLY A 209 -10.96 16.49 -13.11
CA GLY A 209 -11.46 17.10 -14.35
C GLY A 209 -11.64 18.61 -14.30
N GLY A 210 -11.61 19.23 -13.12
CA GLY A 210 -11.92 20.67 -12.95
C GLY A 210 -10.81 21.53 -12.35
N THR A 211 -9.81 20.94 -11.69
CA THR A 211 -8.71 21.66 -11.03
C THR A 211 -7.51 20.76 -10.80
N ALA A 212 -6.31 21.39 -10.78
CA ALA A 212 -5.07 20.75 -10.38
C ALA A 212 -4.78 20.93 -8.87
N ASP A 213 -5.59 21.69 -8.14
CA ASP A 213 -5.45 21.90 -6.69
C ASP A 213 -6.04 20.70 -5.95
N LEU A 214 -5.17 19.81 -5.49
CA LEU A 214 -5.56 18.58 -4.79
C LEU A 214 -6.15 18.85 -3.41
N ASP A 215 -5.73 19.90 -2.73
CA ASP A 215 -6.27 20.28 -1.42
C ASP A 215 -7.73 20.75 -1.58
N ALA A 216 -8.00 21.58 -2.58
CA ALA A 216 -9.37 22.00 -2.89
C ALA A 216 -10.26 20.82 -3.32
N VAL A 217 -9.73 19.86 -4.08
CA VAL A 217 -10.44 18.62 -4.44
C VAL A 217 -10.79 17.84 -3.19
N PHE A 218 -9.82 17.61 -2.31
CA PHE A 218 -10.02 16.81 -1.11
C PHE A 218 -11.01 17.46 -0.13
N LEU A 219 -10.86 18.76 0.15
CA LEU A 219 -11.75 19.50 1.06
C LEU A 219 -13.20 19.51 0.55
N ARG A 220 -13.40 19.74 -0.74
CA ARG A 220 -14.74 19.65 -1.36
C ARG A 220 -15.44 18.32 -1.06
N GLU A 221 -14.69 17.22 -1.13
CA GLU A 221 -15.25 15.88 -0.91
C GLU A 221 -15.50 15.57 0.57
N VAL A 222 -14.66 16.11 1.48
CA VAL A 222 -14.85 15.94 2.94
C VAL A 222 -16.02 16.74 3.45
N GLU A 223 -16.35 17.90 2.82
CA GLU A 223 -17.43 18.78 3.22
C GLU A 223 -18.79 18.42 2.56
N SER A 224 -18.81 17.47 1.61
CA SER A 224 -20.01 17.08 0.88
C SER A 224 -20.80 15.98 1.60
#